data_c839ca49399cd09341c1fd4d4f434010
#
_entry.id   c839ca49399cd09341c1fd4d4f434010
#
_cell.length_a   1.000
_cell.length_b   1.000
_cell.length_c   1.000
_cell.angle_alpha   90.00
_cell.angle_beta   90.00
_cell.angle_gamma   90.00
#
_symmetry.space_group_name_H-M   'P 1'
#
loop_
_entity.id
_entity.type
_entity.pdbx_description
1 polymer ?
#
loop_
_entity_poly.entity_id
_entity_poly.type
_entity_poly.pdbx_seq_one_letter_code
_entity_poly.pdbx_strand_id
1 'polypeptide(L)'
;MSKTENQIVMRRLIDEAFNQAQFDVLHEHVHPDFIEHQFGKSPAIAGMVGDIQFLRAAFPDFSLSIEDMVADEDKVWVRMTARGTNLGGFMGPPNGKSFAIAVFDSCRFKDGLMIEHWGSPDRFALMAQLGLLPQKQGAAA
;
A
#
# COMPACT_ATOMS: atom_id res chain seq x y z
N MET A 1 19.00 -12.17 8.87
CA MET A 1 17.91 -12.82 8.13
C MET A 1 18.27 -12.95 6.67
N SER A 2 17.91 -14.05 6.05
CA SER A 2 18.16 -14.29 4.63
C SER A 2 17.21 -13.47 3.75
N LYS A 3 17.58 -13.34 2.45
CA LYS A 3 16.70 -12.74 1.45
C LYS A 3 15.33 -13.42 1.42
N THR A 4 15.31 -14.76 1.48
CA THR A 4 14.08 -15.54 1.46
C THR A 4 13.20 -15.24 2.67
N GLU A 5 13.79 -15.14 3.86
CA GLU A 5 13.04 -14.81 5.07
C GLU A 5 12.45 -13.42 5.00
N ASN A 6 13.20 -12.44 4.48
CA ASN A 6 12.72 -11.08 4.29
C ASN A 6 11.57 -11.04 3.28
N GLN A 7 11.63 -11.84 2.22
CA GLN A 7 10.53 -11.97 1.25
C GLN A 7 9.27 -12.54 1.89
N ILE A 8 9.41 -13.54 2.77
CA ILE A 8 8.29 -14.11 3.50
C ILE A 8 7.63 -13.06 4.39
N VAL A 9 8.42 -12.29 5.13
CA VAL A 9 7.92 -11.20 5.98
C VAL A 9 7.19 -10.15 5.14
N MET A 10 7.78 -9.73 4.02
CA MET A 10 7.17 -8.76 3.12
C MET A 10 5.81 -9.25 2.61
N ARG A 11 5.73 -10.51 2.20
CA ARG A 11 4.47 -11.10 1.74
C ARG A 11 3.42 -11.12 2.85
N ARG A 12 3.81 -11.48 4.07
CA ARG A 12 2.92 -11.47 5.22
C ARG A 12 2.38 -10.07 5.54
N LEU A 13 3.24 -9.06 5.49
CA LEU A 13 2.83 -7.67 5.72
C LEU A 13 1.75 -7.24 4.72
N ILE A 14 1.90 -7.61 3.45
CA ILE A 14 0.94 -7.28 2.41
C ILE A 14 -0.36 -8.10 2.59
N ASP A 15 -0.25 -9.42 2.70
CA ASP A 15 -1.42 -10.28 2.72
C ASP A 15 -2.22 -10.16 4.02
N GLU A 16 -1.55 -10.10 5.17
CA GLU A 16 -2.24 -10.08 6.46
C GLU A 16 -2.70 -8.67 6.83
N ALA A 17 -1.83 -7.67 6.75
CA ALA A 17 -2.21 -6.32 7.17
C ALA A 17 -3.10 -5.63 6.15
N PHE A 18 -2.69 -5.56 4.89
CA PHE A 18 -3.44 -4.83 3.86
C PHE A 18 -4.68 -5.59 3.38
N ASN A 19 -4.54 -6.87 3.04
CA ASN A 19 -5.63 -7.62 2.43
C ASN A 19 -6.63 -8.20 3.43
N GLN A 20 -6.19 -8.50 4.66
CA GLN A 20 -7.03 -9.15 5.66
C GLN A 20 -7.32 -8.28 6.88
N ALA A 21 -6.73 -7.10 6.97
CA ALA A 21 -6.84 -6.21 8.13
C ALA A 21 -6.44 -6.91 9.44
N GLN A 22 -5.44 -7.79 9.37
CA GLN A 22 -4.85 -8.46 10.52
C GLN A 22 -3.56 -7.73 10.87
N PHE A 23 -3.59 -6.95 11.94
CA PHE A 23 -2.53 -5.98 12.24
C PHE A 23 -1.43 -6.52 13.17
N ASP A 24 -1.59 -7.71 13.72
CA ASP A 24 -0.57 -8.31 14.60
C ASP A 24 0.79 -8.42 13.88
N VAL A 25 0.78 -8.68 12.57
CA VAL A 25 1.99 -8.77 11.77
C VAL A 25 2.81 -7.48 11.79
N LEU A 26 2.17 -6.32 11.92
CA LEU A 26 2.87 -5.04 12.04
C LEU A 26 3.64 -4.96 13.37
N HIS A 27 3.03 -5.42 14.46
CA HIS A 27 3.69 -5.45 15.76
C HIS A 27 4.83 -6.47 15.79
N GLU A 28 4.71 -7.57 15.04
CA GLU A 28 5.74 -8.61 14.97
C GLU A 28 6.94 -8.19 14.11
N HIS A 29 6.71 -7.42 13.03
CA HIS A 29 7.71 -7.24 11.97
C HIS A 29 8.04 -5.81 11.61
N VAL A 30 7.58 -4.81 12.38
CA VAL A 30 8.00 -3.41 12.20
C VAL A 30 9.00 -3.04 13.31
N HIS A 31 10.17 -2.56 12.89
CA HIS A 31 11.22 -2.18 13.82
C HIS A 31 10.82 -0.93 14.64
N PRO A 32 11.22 -0.84 15.93
CA PRO A 32 10.92 0.36 16.74
C PRO A 32 11.46 1.67 16.15
N ASP A 33 12.58 1.61 15.42
CA ASP A 33 13.21 2.78 14.80
C ASP A 33 12.81 2.93 13.31
N PHE A 34 11.65 2.42 12.93
CA PHE A 34 11.18 2.43 11.55
C PHE A 34 11.12 3.84 10.96
N ILE A 35 11.61 3.96 9.72
CA ILE A 35 11.62 5.22 8.96
C ILE A 35 10.70 5.07 7.75
N GLU A 36 9.67 5.92 7.66
CA GLU A 36 8.75 5.95 6.53
C GLU A 36 9.15 7.06 5.56
N HIS A 37 9.43 6.70 4.30
CA HIS A 37 9.79 7.65 3.26
C HIS A 37 8.63 7.98 2.31
N GLN A 38 7.54 7.20 2.35
CA GLN A 38 6.41 7.49 1.48
C GLN A 38 5.67 8.74 1.95
N PHE A 39 5.49 9.69 1.04
CA PHE A 39 4.80 10.94 1.34
C PHE A 39 3.39 10.69 1.89
N GLY A 40 3.05 11.38 2.96
CA GLY A 40 1.72 11.30 3.57
C GLY A 40 1.48 10.09 4.48
N LYS A 41 2.51 9.28 4.74
CA LYS A 41 2.39 8.11 5.62
C LYS A 41 3.02 8.36 6.98
N SER A 42 2.46 7.71 8.00
CA SER A 42 2.97 7.76 9.37
C SER A 42 3.99 6.66 9.61
N PRO A 43 5.09 6.94 10.34
CA PRO A 43 6.04 5.90 10.74
C PRO A 43 5.56 5.05 11.92
N ALA A 44 4.53 5.49 12.64
CA ALA A 44 4.02 4.75 13.80
C ALA A 44 3.06 3.64 13.36
N ILE A 45 3.08 2.50 14.06
CA ILE A 45 2.18 1.37 13.77
C ILE A 45 0.71 1.81 13.83
N ALA A 46 0.34 2.62 14.82
CA ALA A 46 -1.03 3.14 14.94
C ALA A 46 -1.45 3.92 13.68
N GLY A 47 -0.53 4.70 13.11
CA GLY A 47 -0.77 5.43 11.87
C GLY A 47 -0.89 4.49 10.66
N MET A 48 -0.06 3.45 10.61
CA MET A 48 -0.17 2.42 9.55
C MET A 48 -1.52 1.73 9.59
N VAL A 49 -1.98 1.34 10.77
CA VAL A 49 -3.31 0.75 10.96
C VAL A 49 -4.39 1.70 10.48
N GLY A 50 -4.30 2.98 10.88
CA GLY A 50 -5.24 4.02 10.45
C GLY A 50 -5.28 4.20 8.94
N ASP A 51 -4.13 4.19 8.28
CA ASP A 51 -4.03 4.30 6.82
C ASP A 51 -4.71 3.13 6.13
N ILE A 52 -4.49 1.91 6.61
CA ILE A 52 -5.10 0.70 6.04
C ILE A 52 -6.62 0.73 6.27
N GLN A 53 -7.05 1.09 7.46
CA GLN A 53 -8.48 1.22 7.77
C GLN A 53 -9.16 2.26 6.89
N PHE A 54 -8.50 3.39 6.64
CA PHE A 54 -9.00 4.43 5.73
C PHE A 54 -9.20 3.88 4.32
N LEU A 55 -8.18 3.18 3.77
CA LEU A 55 -8.26 2.59 2.44
C LEU A 55 -9.40 1.57 2.35
N ARG A 56 -9.54 0.71 3.35
CA ARG A 56 -10.55 -0.33 3.33
C ARG A 56 -11.96 0.21 3.59
N ALA A 57 -12.09 1.33 4.27
CA ALA A 57 -13.37 2.01 4.42
C ALA A 57 -13.81 2.68 3.11
N ALA A 58 -12.87 3.35 2.43
CA ALA A 58 -13.13 3.98 1.14
C ALA A 58 -13.40 2.94 0.03
N PHE A 59 -12.63 1.85 0.06
CA PHE A 59 -12.68 0.76 -0.93
C PHE A 59 -12.87 -0.57 -0.20
N PRO A 60 -14.12 -0.98 0.10
CA PRO A 60 -14.36 -2.22 0.87
C PRO A 60 -13.80 -3.49 0.22
N ASP A 61 -13.65 -3.47 -1.11
CA ASP A 61 -13.05 -4.57 -1.89
C ASP A 61 -11.55 -4.37 -2.15
N PHE A 62 -10.88 -3.49 -1.39
CA PHE A 62 -9.46 -3.19 -1.57
C PHE A 62 -8.60 -4.45 -1.53
N SER A 63 -7.68 -4.56 -2.49
CA SER A 63 -6.70 -5.65 -2.52
C SER A 63 -5.37 -5.17 -3.08
N LEU A 64 -4.28 -5.75 -2.57
CA LEU A 64 -2.94 -5.65 -3.11
C LEU A 64 -2.52 -7.03 -3.62
N SER A 65 -2.17 -7.12 -4.90
CA SER A 65 -1.63 -8.34 -5.51
C SER A 65 -0.15 -8.13 -5.82
N ILE A 66 0.72 -9.01 -5.33
CA ILE A 66 2.14 -8.98 -5.66
C ILE A 66 2.31 -9.56 -7.05
N GLU A 67 2.79 -8.74 -7.99
CA GLU A 67 3.04 -9.15 -9.37
C GLU A 67 4.48 -9.64 -9.53
N ASP A 68 5.42 -9.01 -8.82
CA ASP A 68 6.84 -9.35 -8.86
C ASP A 68 7.50 -8.97 -7.56
N MET A 69 8.48 -9.76 -7.13
CA MET A 69 9.23 -9.53 -5.90
C MET A 69 10.67 -9.97 -6.10
N VAL A 70 11.60 -9.09 -5.78
CA VAL A 70 13.03 -9.40 -5.78
C VAL A 70 13.62 -8.97 -4.44
N ALA A 71 14.64 -9.68 -4.00
CA ALA A 71 15.37 -9.34 -2.78
C ALA A 71 16.86 -9.35 -3.05
N ASP A 72 17.57 -8.43 -2.41
CA ASP A 72 19.01 -8.37 -2.43
C ASP A 72 19.50 -7.91 -1.06
N GLU A 73 20.35 -8.71 -0.43
CA GLU A 73 20.86 -8.49 0.92
C GLU A 73 19.70 -8.27 1.91
N ASP A 74 19.56 -7.04 2.43
CA ASP A 74 18.54 -6.66 3.42
C ASP A 74 17.35 -5.96 2.81
N LYS A 75 17.26 -5.90 1.48
CA LYS A 75 16.19 -5.17 0.77
C LYS A 75 15.26 -6.09 0.04
N VAL A 76 13.97 -5.73 0.03
CA VAL A 76 12.95 -6.40 -0.78
C VAL A 76 12.22 -5.34 -1.60
N TRP A 77 12.13 -5.58 -2.90
CA TRP A 77 11.41 -4.75 -3.85
C TRP A 77 10.19 -5.50 -4.35
N VAL A 78 9.06 -4.85 -4.41
CA VAL A 78 7.83 -5.43 -4.95
C VAL A 78 7.18 -4.49 -5.95
N ARG A 79 6.62 -5.09 -6.99
CA ARG A 79 5.66 -4.43 -7.88
C ARG A 79 4.31 -5.09 -7.64
N MET A 80 3.33 -4.28 -7.33
CA MET A 80 1.99 -4.74 -6.95
C MET A 80 0.93 -4.08 -7.82
N THR A 81 -0.25 -4.68 -7.84
CA THR A 81 -1.46 -4.03 -8.34
C THR A 81 -2.40 -3.79 -7.15
N ALA A 82 -2.78 -2.54 -6.96
CA ALA A 82 -3.82 -2.17 -6.00
C ALA A 82 -5.15 -2.03 -6.74
N ARG A 83 -6.22 -2.64 -6.21
CA ARG A 83 -7.56 -2.60 -6.80
C ARG A 83 -8.58 -2.22 -5.75
N GLY A 84 -9.64 -1.56 -6.18
CA GLY A 84 -10.75 -1.23 -5.31
C GLY A 84 -11.87 -0.51 -6.06
N THR A 85 -12.99 -0.38 -5.39
CA THR A 85 -14.18 0.34 -5.89
C THR A 85 -14.59 1.37 -4.85
N ASN A 86 -14.83 2.61 -5.30
CA ASN A 86 -15.19 3.73 -4.43
C ASN A 86 -16.64 3.60 -3.96
N LEU A 87 -16.87 2.71 -3.00
CA LEU A 87 -18.16 2.45 -2.38
C LEU A 87 -18.32 3.16 -1.04
N GLY A 88 -17.20 3.54 -0.38
CA GLY A 88 -17.23 4.18 0.93
C GLY A 88 -16.99 5.69 0.90
N GLY A 89 -16.51 6.20 -0.22
CA GLY A 89 -16.14 7.61 -0.38
C GLY A 89 -14.64 7.83 -0.26
N PHE A 90 -14.04 8.44 -1.28
CA PHE A 90 -12.63 8.80 -1.34
C PHE A 90 -12.53 10.20 -1.94
N MET A 91 -12.04 11.17 -1.15
CA MET A 91 -11.94 12.57 -1.53
C MET A 91 -13.26 13.16 -2.03
N GLY A 92 -14.37 12.67 -1.48
CA GLY A 92 -15.70 13.05 -1.85
C GLY A 92 -16.68 11.88 -1.63
N PRO A 93 -17.95 12.02 -2.05
CA PRO A 93 -18.93 10.96 -1.86
C PRO A 93 -18.59 9.71 -2.70
N PRO A 94 -19.14 8.55 -2.33
CA PRO A 94 -18.99 7.34 -3.13
C PRO A 94 -19.51 7.57 -4.54
N ASN A 95 -18.78 7.09 -5.56
CA ASN A 95 -19.19 7.22 -6.94
C ASN A 95 -19.23 5.89 -7.70
N GLY A 96 -18.90 4.78 -7.03
CA GLY A 96 -18.94 3.44 -7.61
C GLY A 96 -17.88 3.15 -8.66
N LYS A 97 -16.95 4.07 -8.90
CA LYS A 97 -15.86 3.86 -9.86
C LYS A 97 -14.79 2.96 -9.29
N SER A 98 -14.19 2.13 -10.15
CA SER A 98 -13.15 1.18 -9.78
C SER A 98 -11.80 1.64 -10.28
N PHE A 99 -10.73 1.18 -9.61
CA PHE A 99 -9.37 1.40 -10.05
C PHE A 99 -8.56 0.10 -10.02
N ALA A 100 -7.53 0.08 -10.85
CA ALA A 100 -6.44 -0.89 -10.80
C ALA A 100 -5.16 -0.14 -11.16
N ILE A 101 -4.25 0.00 -10.20
CA ILE A 101 -3.05 0.82 -10.36
C ILE A 101 -1.80 0.06 -9.96
N ALA A 102 -0.66 0.43 -10.55
CA ALA A 102 0.64 -0.07 -10.12
C ALA A 102 1.07 0.59 -8.82
N VAL A 103 1.70 -0.20 -7.96
CA VAL A 103 2.35 0.26 -6.73
C VAL A 103 3.74 -0.35 -6.67
N PHE A 104 4.75 0.48 -6.51
CA PHE A 104 6.14 0.05 -6.34
C PHE A 104 6.58 0.37 -4.93
N ASP A 105 7.00 -0.66 -4.20
CA ASP A 105 7.50 -0.50 -2.85
C ASP A 105 8.87 -1.15 -2.71
N SER A 106 9.68 -0.55 -1.83
CA SER A 106 10.95 -1.12 -1.38
C SER A 106 11.01 -1.05 0.13
N CYS A 107 11.46 -2.13 0.73
CA CYS A 107 11.66 -2.18 2.18
C CYS A 107 13.07 -2.64 2.50
N ARG A 108 13.66 -2.07 3.54
CA ARG A 108 14.89 -2.57 4.14
C ARG A 108 14.55 -3.25 5.46
N PHE A 109 15.20 -4.38 5.72
CA PHE A 109 14.97 -5.21 6.89
C PHE A 109 16.22 -5.29 7.77
N LYS A 110 16.03 -5.36 9.07
CA LYS A 110 17.07 -5.59 10.05
C LYS A 110 16.55 -6.58 11.08
N ASP A 111 17.27 -7.70 11.24
CA ASP A 111 16.88 -8.76 12.20
C ASP A 111 15.44 -9.26 12.01
N GLY A 112 14.99 -9.35 10.75
CA GLY A 112 13.64 -9.80 10.42
C GLY A 112 12.55 -8.76 10.62
N LEU A 113 12.92 -7.51 10.88
CA LEU A 113 11.99 -6.41 11.08
C LEU A 113 12.14 -5.38 9.98
N MET A 114 11.03 -4.88 9.46
CA MET A 114 11.03 -3.79 8.49
C MET A 114 11.48 -2.51 9.18
N ILE A 115 12.60 -1.94 8.72
CA ILE A 115 13.20 -0.76 9.34
C ILE A 115 13.09 0.49 8.46
N GLU A 116 12.94 0.33 7.15
CA GLU A 116 12.69 1.44 6.22
C GLU A 116 11.73 1.02 5.13
N HIS A 117 10.92 1.97 4.69
CA HIS A 117 9.97 1.76 3.61
C HIS A 117 9.97 2.95 2.66
N TRP A 118 9.99 2.65 1.37
CA TRP A 118 9.73 3.58 0.27
C TRP A 118 8.55 3.04 -0.52
N GLY A 119 7.59 3.88 -0.85
CA GLY A 119 6.42 3.46 -1.62
C GLY A 119 6.02 4.51 -2.63
N SER A 120 5.64 4.06 -3.82
CA SER A 120 5.21 4.93 -4.90
C SER A 120 4.02 4.33 -5.62
N PRO A 121 2.80 4.58 -5.13
CA PRO A 121 1.60 4.24 -5.88
C PRO A 121 1.41 5.21 -7.04
N ASP A 122 0.82 4.72 -8.13
CA ASP A 122 0.47 5.56 -9.27
C ASP A 122 -0.77 6.40 -8.95
N ARG A 123 -0.56 7.49 -8.25
CA ARG A 123 -1.65 8.35 -7.78
C ARG A 123 -2.37 9.08 -8.91
N PHE A 124 -1.64 9.41 -9.97
CA PHE A 124 -2.27 10.04 -11.14
C PHE A 124 -3.28 9.09 -11.77
N ALA A 125 -2.90 7.84 -11.99
CA ALA A 125 -3.81 6.83 -12.55
C ALA A 125 -5.00 6.59 -11.60
N LEU A 126 -4.77 6.54 -10.28
CA LEU A 126 -5.83 6.40 -9.29
C LEU A 126 -6.87 7.52 -9.43
N MET A 127 -6.41 8.77 -9.45
CA MET A 127 -7.29 9.94 -9.54
C MET A 127 -8.05 9.95 -10.86
N ALA A 128 -7.38 9.62 -11.97
CA ALA A 128 -8.00 9.55 -13.29
C ALA A 128 -9.09 8.48 -13.34
N GLN A 129 -8.78 7.27 -12.85
CA GLN A 129 -9.71 6.14 -12.87
C GLN A 129 -10.93 6.37 -11.97
N LEU A 130 -10.75 7.05 -10.84
CA LEU A 130 -11.84 7.39 -9.94
C LEU A 130 -12.63 8.64 -10.38
N GLY A 131 -12.23 9.28 -11.49
CA GLY A 131 -12.91 10.45 -12.01
C GLY A 131 -12.72 11.70 -11.15
N LEU A 132 -11.60 11.81 -10.43
CA LEU A 132 -11.31 12.90 -9.50
C LEU A 132 -10.39 13.98 -10.09
N LEU A 133 -9.88 13.78 -11.30
CA LEU A 133 -9.11 14.82 -11.99
C LEU A 133 -10.04 15.87 -12.58
N PRO A 134 -9.64 17.16 -12.58
CA PRO A 134 -10.41 18.19 -13.28
C PRO A 134 -10.55 17.84 -14.76
N GLN A 135 -11.77 17.96 -15.30
CA GLN A 135 -12.01 17.75 -16.72
C GLN A 135 -11.44 18.92 -17.50
N LYS A 136 -10.77 18.60 -18.62
CA LYS A 136 -10.27 19.62 -19.53
C LYS A 136 -11.46 20.33 -20.17
N GLN A 137 -11.46 21.66 -20.15
CA GLN A 137 -12.53 22.45 -20.72
C GLN A 137 -12.69 22.12 -22.21
N GLY A 138 -13.92 21.85 -22.66
CA GLY A 138 -14.22 21.47 -24.03
C GLY A 138 -13.87 20.03 -24.39
N ALA A 139 -13.41 19.21 -23.42
CA ALA A 139 -13.18 17.79 -23.67
C ALA A 139 -14.52 17.06 -23.79
N ALA A 140 -14.61 16.15 -24.75
CA ALA A 140 -15.75 15.27 -24.85
C ALA A 140 -15.82 14.35 -23.63
N ALA A 141 -17.01 14.18 -23.08
CA ALA A 141 -17.22 13.29 -21.96
C ALA A 141 -17.01 11.82 -22.37
#